data_2dde1a0bc8131bb5a017be755e272867
#
_entry.id   2dde1a0bc8131bb5a017be755e272867
#
_cell.length_a   1.000
_cell.length_b   1.000
_cell.length_c   1.000
_cell.angle_alpha   90.00
_cell.angle_beta   90.00
_cell.angle_gamma   90.00
#
_symmetry.space_group_name_H-M   'P 1'
#
loop_
_entity.id
_entity.type
_entity.pdbx_description
1 polymer ?
#
loop_
_entity_poly.entity_id
_entity_poly.type
_entity_poly.pdbx_seq_one_letter_code
_entity_poly.pdbx_strand_id
1 'polypeptide(L)'
;MGLAGIFKSEYMRQPTSSITAIAGYAPERVVCNREIESLVNGKEELIGSGSIERLFGVKERRFAKCGEQVSDLAVQAARQILSNMDPDSIDCLIFAAASSDLIEPATANIIQSKLGITCAAFDVKNACNSFVTALHVANAFIVAGNFKKVLLVNGEILSHAIKFKLDNKEELAKRLAAYSLGDAGAAALIEPARDESGIYSQKMISFGQYWNLCIIPGGGSMHPHDASKTYFEGKTSEMLQVFIENKGRIAEKCLEEAGWSLGDIDHFFMHHVSKKTFEIVAGGLGITTARFYNVIQDRGNIAAASIPYAV
;
A
#
# COMPACT_ATOMS: atom_id res chain seq x y z
N MET A 1 33.33 21.59 -29.74
CA MET A 1 31.93 21.18 -29.80
C MET A 1 31.88 19.67 -29.54
N GLY A 2 31.52 19.27 -28.33
CA GLY A 2 31.74 17.93 -27.83
C GLY A 2 30.65 16.95 -28.25
N LEU A 3 31.06 15.71 -28.53
CA LEU A 3 30.29 14.55 -28.86
C LEU A 3 29.29 14.07 -27.75
N ALA A 4 29.13 14.82 -26.68
CA ALA A 4 28.28 14.48 -25.53
C ALA A 4 26.76 14.77 -25.76
N GLY A 5 26.40 15.42 -26.88
CA GLY A 5 25.00 15.80 -27.16
C GLY A 5 24.22 14.82 -28.06
N ILE A 6 24.90 13.87 -28.70
CA ILE A 6 24.27 13.01 -29.73
C ILE A 6 23.79 11.66 -29.17
N PHE A 7 24.28 11.23 -28.01
CA PHE A 7 23.94 9.91 -27.43
C PHE A 7 22.78 9.92 -26.44
N LYS A 8 22.14 11.06 -26.16
CA LYS A 8 21.02 11.13 -25.18
C LYS A 8 19.65 10.76 -25.75
N SER A 9 19.47 10.68 -27.07
CA SER A 9 18.14 10.45 -27.66
C SER A 9 17.85 9.00 -28.12
N GLU A 10 18.84 8.11 -28.13
CA GLU A 10 18.65 6.76 -28.70
C GLU A 10 18.40 5.63 -27.70
N TYR A 11 18.39 5.91 -26.38
CA TYR A 11 18.21 4.89 -25.34
C TYR A 11 17.12 5.22 -24.28
N MET A 12 16.17 6.08 -24.59
CA MET A 12 15.00 6.17 -23.69
C MET A 12 14.19 4.89 -23.86
N ARG A 13 14.10 4.09 -22.77
CA ARG A 13 13.27 2.90 -22.75
C ARG A 13 11.83 3.30 -23.01
N GLN A 14 11.19 2.70 -24.00
CA GLN A 14 9.77 2.89 -24.21
C GLN A 14 9.00 2.17 -23.09
N PRO A 15 7.93 2.75 -22.54
CA PRO A 15 7.12 2.08 -21.56
C PRO A 15 6.46 0.84 -22.17
N THR A 16 6.35 -0.22 -21.37
CA THR A 16 5.79 -1.50 -21.86
C THR A 16 4.34 -1.68 -21.44
N SER A 17 3.96 -1.14 -20.30
CA SER A 17 2.58 -1.12 -19.81
C SER A 17 2.27 0.21 -19.15
N SER A 18 0.99 0.52 -18.98
CA SER A 18 0.51 1.72 -18.30
C SER A 18 -0.64 1.40 -17.35
N ILE A 19 -0.81 2.25 -16.34
CA ILE A 19 -2.01 2.28 -15.51
C ILE A 19 -3.05 3.10 -16.28
N THR A 20 -4.07 2.44 -16.83
CA THR A 20 -5.09 3.10 -17.67
C THR A 20 -6.33 3.53 -16.90
N ALA A 21 -6.56 2.94 -15.73
CA ALA A 21 -7.58 3.37 -14.78
C ALA A 21 -7.14 3.07 -13.35
N ILE A 22 -7.57 3.91 -12.42
CA ILE A 22 -7.33 3.71 -10.98
C ILE A 22 -8.54 4.19 -10.20
N ALA A 23 -8.84 3.53 -9.09
CA ALA A 23 -9.95 3.88 -8.21
C ALA A 23 -9.63 3.55 -6.75
N GLY A 24 -10.10 4.39 -5.83
CA GLY A 24 -10.04 4.18 -4.39
C GLY A 24 -11.43 4.03 -3.79
N TYR A 25 -11.52 3.26 -2.71
CA TYR A 25 -12.74 3.15 -1.89
C TYR A 25 -12.37 3.26 -0.40
N ALA A 26 -13.14 4.03 0.33
CA ALA A 26 -13.02 4.11 1.79
C ALA A 26 -14.38 3.80 2.44
N PRO A 27 -14.40 3.01 3.52
CA PRO A 27 -15.60 2.79 4.32
C PRO A 27 -16.21 4.11 4.83
N GLU A 28 -17.52 4.10 5.05
CA GLU A 28 -18.24 5.31 5.47
C GLU A 28 -17.93 5.76 6.91
N ARG A 29 -17.64 4.79 7.82
CA ARG A 29 -17.40 5.07 9.23
C ARG A 29 -16.11 5.85 9.43
N VAL A 30 -16.24 7.09 9.87
CA VAL A 30 -15.12 7.93 10.30
C VAL A 30 -14.79 7.64 11.75
N VAL A 31 -13.52 7.45 12.06
CA VAL A 31 -13.00 7.21 13.42
C VAL A 31 -11.92 8.24 13.73
N CYS A 32 -12.19 9.15 14.66
CA CYS A 32 -11.24 10.18 15.07
C CYS A 32 -10.26 9.67 16.15
N ASN A 33 -9.16 10.42 16.33
CA ASN A 33 -8.15 10.05 17.34
C ASN A 33 -8.73 10.00 18.76
N ARG A 34 -9.67 10.90 19.11
CA ARG A 34 -10.30 10.91 20.43
C ARG A 34 -11.01 9.58 20.74
N GLU A 35 -11.69 9.01 19.75
CA GLU A 35 -12.34 7.69 19.89
C GLU A 35 -11.28 6.61 20.18
N ILE A 36 -10.20 6.55 19.40
CA ILE A 36 -9.10 5.60 19.60
C ILE A 36 -8.45 5.76 20.96
N GLU A 37 -8.07 6.99 21.33
CA GLU A 37 -7.41 7.31 22.59
C GLU A 37 -8.31 6.93 23.80
N SER A 38 -9.62 7.17 23.69
CA SER A 38 -10.59 6.77 24.71
C SER A 38 -10.69 5.25 24.87
N LEU A 39 -10.68 4.49 23.76
CA LEU A 39 -10.72 3.02 23.80
C LEU A 39 -9.44 2.41 24.39
N VAL A 40 -8.27 3.03 24.12
CA VAL A 40 -6.97 2.58 24.61
C VAL A 40 -6.80 2.90 26.09
N ASN A 41 -7.17 4.09 26.52
CA ASN A 41 -6.95 4.55 27.88
C ASN A 41 -7.88 3.83 28.89
N GLY A 42 -9.12 3.55 28.51
CA GLY A 42 -10.05 2.91 29.45
C GLY A 42 -10.13 3.64 30.80
N LYS A 43 -9.63 2.99 31.86
CA LYS A 43 -9.59 3.56 33.24
C LYS A 43 -8.26 4.27 33.58
N GLU A 44 -7.20 4.02 32.81
CA GLU A 44 -5.85 4.56 33.04
C GLU A 44 -5.40 5.33 31.79
N GLU A 45 -4.74 6.47 32.01
CA GLU A 45 -4.20 7.26 30.89
C GLU A 45 -2.87 6.64 30.41
N LEU A 46 -2.97 5.74 29.44
CA LEU A 46 -1.82 5.10 28.79
C LEU A 46 -1.23 5.97 27.68
N ILE A 47 -2.10 6.66 26.91
CA ILE A 47 -1.74 7.53 25.81
C ILE A 47 -2.33 8.93 26.03
N GLY A 48 -1.51 9.96 25.98
CA GLY A 48 -1.98 11.35 26.13
C GLY A 48 -2.80 11.82 24.93
N SER A 49 -3.76 12.73 25.19
CA SER A 49 -4.61 13.31 24.17
C SER A 49 -3.79 13.96 23.03
N GLY A 50 -4.18 13.72 21.78
CA GLY A 50 -3.52 14.23 20.59
C GLY A 50 -2.18 13.57 20.25
N SER A 51 -1.79 12.50 20.97
CA SER A 51 -0.53 11.80 20.71
C SER A 51 -0.49 11.12 19.35
N ILE A 52 -1.59 10.57 18.88
CA ILE A 52 -1.67 9.89 17.58
C ILE A 52 -1.42 10.90 16.46
N GLU A 53 -2.06 12.07 16.50
CA GLU A 53 -1.83 13.11 15.48
C GLU A 53 -0.38 13.62 15.50
N ARG A 54 0.16 13.88 16.69
CA ARG A 54 1.53 14.36 16.85
C ARG A 54 2.58 13.36 16.34
N LEU A 55 2.37 12.05 16.56
CA LEU A 55 3.33 11.01 16.20
C LEU A 55 3.24 10.61 14.73
N PHE A 56 2.02 10.48 14.19
CA PHE A 56 1.77 9.91 12.88
C PHE A 56 1.21 10.92 11.86
N GLY A 57 0.67 12.05 12.30
CA GLY A 57 0.00 13.02 11.43
C GLY A 57 -1.42 12.61 11.03
N VAL A 58 -1.96 11.54 11.63
CA VAL A 58 -3.34 11.06 11.39
C VAL A 58 -4.31 11.87 12.23
N LYS A 59 -5.36 12.41 11.61
CA LYS A 59 -6.49 13.08 12.31
C LYS A 59 -7.66 12.13 12.46
N GLU A 60 -8.00 11.45 11.37
CA GLU A 60 -9.06 10.47 11.32
C GLU A 60 -8.68 9.31 10.39
N ARG A 61 -9.47 8.25 10.43
CA ARG A 61 -9.36 7.10 9.52
C ARG A 61 -10.74 6.54 9.27
N ARG A 62 -10.80 5.57 8.37
CA ARG A 62 -12.03 4.86 8.06
C ARG A 62 -11.92 3.44 8.58
N PHE A 63 -13.01 2.94 9.16
CA PHE A 63 -13.14 1.54 9.57
C PHE A 63 -14.28 0.88 8.84
N ALA A 64 -14.05 -0.35 8.41
CA ALA A 64 -15.07 -1.20 7.80
C ALA A 64 -16.23 -1.45 8.76
N LYS A 65 -17.43 -1.66 8.23
CA LYS A 65 -18.61 -2.04 9.00
C LYS A 65 -18.45 -3.45 9.52
N CYS A 66 -19.15 -3.77 10.61
CA CYS A 66 -19.23 -5.12 11.10
C CYS A 66 -19.76 -6.06 9.99
N GLY A 67 -19.01 -7.13 9.70
CA GLY A 67 -19.35 -8.09 8.65
C GLY A 67 -18.80 -7.77 7.26
N GLU A 68 -18.27 -6.57 7.02
CA GLU A 68 -17.53 -6.32 5.77
C GLU A 68 -16.22 -7.11 5.75
N GLN A 69 -15.90 -7.65 4.57
CA GLN A 69 -14.70 -8.41 4.31
C GLN A 69 -13.69 -7.57 3.49
N VAL A 70 -12.44 -7.99 3.51
CA VAL A 70 -11.37 -7.36 2.69
C VAL A 70 -11.76 -7.35 1.21
N SER A 71 -12.34 -8.45 0.72
CA SER A 71 -12.83 -8.55 -0.66
C SER A 71 -13.97 -7.58 -0.98
N ASP A 72 -14.79 -7.17 0.01
CA ASP A 72 -15.87 -6.20 -0.22
C ASP A 72 -15.28 -4.82 -0.55
N LEU A 73 -14.25 -4.39 0.18
CA LEU A 73 -13.58 -3.11 -0.08
C LEU A 73 -12.90 -3.11 -1.45
N ALA A 74 -12.23 -4.21 -1.80
CA ALA A 74 -11.62 -4.39 -3.12
C ALA A 74 -12.65 -4.35 -4.26
N VAL A 75 -13.78 -5.02 -4.09
CA VAL A 75 -14.90 -5.04 -5.05
C VAL A 75 -15.48 -3.64 -5.28
N GLN A 76 -15.64 -2.85 -4.21
CA GLN A 76 -16.15 -1.47 -4.35
C GLN A 76 -15.21 -0.60 -5.20
N ALA A 77 -13.91 -0.73 -5.04
CA ALA A 77 -12.94 -0.02 -5.88
C ALA A 77 -12.95 -0.56 -7.32
N ALA A 78 -12.94 -1.88 -7.50
CA ALA A 78 -12.93 -2.52 -8.81
C ALA A 78 -14.17 -2.16 -9.65
N ARG A 79 -15.35 -2.11 -9.04
CA ARG A 79 -16.61 -1.75 -9.72
C ARG A 79 -16.57 -0.35 -10.33
N GLN A 80 -15.85 0.59 -9.74
CA GLN A 80 -15.71 1.95 -10.30
C GLN A 80 -14.98 1.90 -11.67
N ILE A 81 -13.97 1.01 -11.81
CA ILE A 81 -13.26 0.81 -13.07
C ILE A 81 -14.15 0.05 -14.06
N LEU A 82 -14.74 -1.06 -13.61
CA LEU A 82 -15.53 -1.96 -14.47
C LEU A 82 -16.83 -1.33 -14.97
N SER A 83 -17.34 -0.29 -14.31
CA SER A 83 -18.56 0.41 -14.76
C SER A 83 -18.42 1.07 -16.14
N ASN A 84 -17.20 1.27 -16.62
CA ASN A 84 -16.89 1.94 -17.89
C ASN A 84 -16.34 0.98 -18.95
N MET A 85 -16.40 -0.34 -18.74
CA MET A 85 -15.85 -1.32 -19.66
C MET A 85 -16.59 -2.65 -19.55
N ASP A 86 -16.38 -3.52 -20.54
CA ASP A 86 -16.84 -4.91 -20.48
C ASP A 86 -16.02 -5.69 -19.43
N PRO A 87 -16.65 -6.18 -18.35
CA PRO A 87 -15.95 -6.93 -17.30
C PRO A 87 -15.31 -8.23 -17.82
N ASP A 88 -15.89 -8.86 -18.84
CA ASP A 88 -15.37 -10.10 -19.43
C ASP A 88 -14.10 -9.86 -20.26
N SER A 89 -13.73 -8.59 -20.49
CA SER A 89 -12.48 -8.24 -21.16
C SER A 89 -11.25 -8.32 -20.25
N ILE A 90 -11.41 -8.60 -18.94
CA ILE A 90 -10.29 -8.77 -18.00
C ILE A 90 -9.66 -10.15 -18.19
N ASP A 91 -8.37 -10.18 -18.47
CA ASP A 91 -7.61 -11.42 -18.66
C ASP A 91 -7.11 -12.01 -17.33
N CYS A 92 -6.78 -11.14 -16.38
CA CYS A 92 -6.22 -11.55 -15.09
C CYS A 92 -6.63 -10.58 -13.98
N LEU A 93 -7.01 -11.14 -12.82
CA LEU A 93 -7.25 -10.42 -11.58
C LEU A 93 -6.17 -10.78 -10.56
N ILE A 94 -5.46 -9.79 -10.03
CA ILE A 94 -4.45 -9.97 -8.98
C ILE A 94 -4.91 -9.23 -7.74
N PHE A 95 -5.20 -9.97 -6.68
CA PHE A 95 -5.44 -9.37 -5.37
C PHE A 95 -4.10 -9.13 -4.66
N ALA A 96 -3.87 -7.91 -4.19
CA ALA A 96 -2.58 -7.47 -3.68
C ALA A 96 -2.72 -6.71 -2.35
N ALA A 97 -2.62 -7.41 -1.21
CA ALA A 97 -2.85 -6.82 0.10
C ALA A 97 -2.02 -7.48 1.22
N ALA A 98 -1.95 -6.82 2.37
CA ALA A 98 -1.46 -7.41 3.61
C ALA A 98 -2.56 -8.28 4.26
N SER A 99 -3.81 -7.84 4.17
CA SER A 99 -5.01 -8.52 4.69
C SER A 99 -5.54 -9.58 3.71
N SER A 100 -6.35 -10.52 4.20
CA SER A 100 -7.05 -11.51 3.37
C SER A 100 -8.36 -11.89 4.04
N ASP A 101 -9.35 -12.39 3.27
CA ASP A 101 -10.61 -12.89 3.84
C ASP A 101 -10.39 -14.19 4.59
N LEU A 102 -9.64 -15.10 4.00
CA LEU A 102 -9.36 -16.45 4.49
C LEU A 102 -7.86 -16.78 4.32
N ILE A 103 -7.42 -17.84 4.96
CA ILE A 103 -6.12 -18.45 4.68
C ILE A 103 -6.17 -19.18 3.34
N GLU A 104 -7.29 -19.84 3.02
CA GLU A 104 -7.59 -20.62 1.81
C GLU A 104 -9.11 -20.58 1.54
N PRO A 105 -9.58 -20.33 0.32
CA PRO A 105 -8.82 -20.08 -0.92
C PRO A 105 -8.23 -18.66 -1.01
N ALA A 106 -7.55 -18.38 -2.13
CA ALA A 106 -7.11 -17.01 -2.45
C ALA A 106 -8.26 -16.01 -2.43
N THR A 107 -8.05 -14.83 -1.85
CA THR A 107 -9.05 -13.76 -1.80
C THR A 107 -9.43 -13.28 -3.20
N ALA A 108 -8.51 -13.37 -4.16
CA ALA A 108 -8.79 -13.09 -5.58
C ALA A 108 -9.98 -13.89 -6.14
N ASN A 109 -10.13 -15.17 -5.76
CA ASN A 109 -11.23 -16.01 -6.21
C ASN A 109 -12.57 -15.55 -5.62
N ILE A 110 -12.56 -15.06 -4.39
CA ILE A 110 -13.75 -14.49 -3.74
C ILE A 110 -14.16 -13.20 -4.45
N ILE A 111 -13.19 -12.33 -4.74
CA ILE A 111 -13.42 -11.08 -5.48
C ILE A 111 -13.94 -11.36 -6.88
N GLN A 112 -13.33 -12.30 -7.60
CA GLN A 112 -13.77 -12.74 -8.92
C GLN A 112 -15.24 -13.16 -8.91
N SER A 113 -15.63 -13.99 -7.93
CA SER A 113 -17.03 -14.42 -7.74
C SER A 113 -17.96 -13.25 -7.45
N LYS A 114 -17.56 -12.30 -6.59
CA LYS A 114 -18.38 -11.12 -6.24
C LYS A 114 -18.51 -10.12 -7.42
N LEU A 115 -17.55 -10.10 -8.33
CA LEU A 115 -17.58 -9.29 -9.55
C LEU A 115 -18.35 -9.98 -10.69
N GLY A 116 -18.51 -11.31 -10.64
CA GLY A 116 -19.16 -12.09 -11.70
C GLY A 116 -18.33 -12.21 -12.97
N ILE A 117 -16.99 -12.13 -12.87
CA ILE A 117 -16.07 -12.23 -14.02
C ILE A 117 -15.37 -13.59 -14.06
N THR A 118 -14.91 -14.00 -15.24
CA THR A 118 -14.14 -15.24 -15.43
C THR A 118 -12.80 -14.96 -16.07
N CYS A 119 -11.71 -15.08 -15.30
CA CYS A 119 -10.34 -14.84 -15.75
C CYS A 119 -9.35 -15.59 -14.86
N ALA A 120 -8.05 -15.55 -15.16
CA ALA A 120 -7.03 -15.99 -14.20
C ALA A 120 -7.10 -15.13 -12.93
N ALA A 121 -7.02 -15.75 -11.74
CA ALA A 121 -7.10 -15.02 -10.48
C ALA A 121 -6.17 -15.63 -9.41
N PHE A 122 -5.40 -14.78 -8.70
CA PHE A 122 -4.50 -15.19 -7.62
C PHE A 122 -4.12 -14.02 -6.71
N ASP A 123 -3.57 -14.34 -5.53
CA ASP A 123 -3.10 -13.35 -4.56
C ASP A 123 -1.59 -13.11 -4.68
N VAL A 124 -1.19 -11.85 -4.45
CA VAL A 124 0.20 -11.42 -4.22
C VAL A 124 0.30 -10.81 -2.84
N LYS A 125 1.14 -11.38 -1.97
CA LYS A 125 1.33 -10.91 -0.60
C LYS A 125 2.77 -10.46 -0.34
N ASN A 126 2.95 -9.18 -0.06
CA ASN A 126 4.21 -8.56 0.33
C ASN A 126 3.97 -7.40 1.32
N ALA A 127 3.12 -7.64 2.33
CA ALA A 127 2.71 -6.66 3.33
C ALA A 127 2.30 -5.32 2.67
N CYS A 128 2.73 -4.18 3.20
CA CYS A 128 2.41 -2.85 2.66
C CYS A 128 2.93 -2.61 1.23
N ASN A 129 3.84 -3.44 0.72
CA ASN A 129 4.38 -3.34 -0.64
C ASN A 129 3.66 -4.26 -1.66
N SER A 130 2.55 -4.91 -1.27
CA SER A 130 1.84 -5.87 -2.11
C SER A 130 1.39 -5.25 -3.44
N PHE A 131 0.83 -4.03 -3.44
CA PHE A 131 0.38 -3.37 -4.67
C PHE A 131 1.52 -3.13 -5.66
N VAL A 132 2.66 -2.57 -5.20
CA VAL A 132 3.82 -2.34 -6.08
C VAL A 132 4.41 -3.65 -6.58
N THR A 133 4.42 -4.70 -5.74
CA THR A 133 4.83 -6.04 -6.17
C THR A 133 3.91 -6.60 -7.25
N ALA A 134 2.59 -6.45 -7.09
CA ALA A 134 1.62 -6.88 -8.09
C ALA A 134 1.74 -6.08 -9.40
N LEU A 135 2.08 -4.79 -9.32
CA LEU A 135 2.37 -3.97 -10.49
C LEU A 135 3.59 -4.50 -11.27
N HIS A 136 4.64 -4.97 -10.58
CA HIS A 136 5.76 -5.66 -11.22
C HIS A 136 5.32 -6.94 -11.93
N VAL A 137 4.47 -7.74 -11.28
CA VAL A 137 3.93 -9.00 -11.85
C VAL A 137 3.07 -8.71 -13.07
N ALA A 138 2.16 -7.74 -12.99
CA ALA A 138 1.29 -7.34 -14.10
C ALA A 138 2.11 -6.86 -15.30
N ASN A 139 3.10 -5.98 -15.07
CA ASN A 139 4.00 -5.52 -16.12
C ASN A 139 4.76 -6.69 -16.78
N ALA A 140 5.26 -7.64 -15.99
CA ALA A 140 5.95 -8.82 -16.52
C ALA A 140 5.03 -9.68 -17.39
N PHE A 141 3.77 -9.89 -17.02
CA PHE A 141 2.79 -10.61 -17.82
C PHE A 141 2.47 -9.91 -19.14
N ILE A 142 2.34 -8.58 -19.12
CA ILE A 142 2.07 -7.78 -20.32
C ILE A 142 3.28 -7.83 -21.26
N VAL A 143 4.48 -7.64 -20.74
CA VAL A 143 5.74 -7.75 -21.51
C VAL A 143 5.91 -9.13 -22.15
N ALA A 144 5.57 -10.19 -21.42
CA ALA A 144 5.63 -11.57 -21.92
C ALA A 144 4.50 -11.91 -22.90
N GLY A 145 3.50 -11.05 -23.05
CA GLY A 145 2.33 -11.28 -23.90
C GLY A 145 1.32 -12.28 -23.36
N ASN A 146 1.42 -12.63 -22.05
CA ASN A 146 0.49 -13.57 -21.42
C ASN A 146 -0.91 -12.98 -21.26
N PHE A 147 -1.01 -11.71 -20.87
CA PHE A 147 -2.24 -10.98 -20.63
C PHE A 147 -2.14 -9.58 -21.23
N LYS A 148 -3.30 -8.98 -21.57
CA LYS A 148 -3.42 -7.62 -22.09
C LYS A 148 -4.13 -6.68 -21.13
N LYS A 149 -5.02 -7.21 -20.28
CA LYS A 149 -5.78 -6.45 -19.29
C LYS A 149 -5.67 -7.13 -17.93
N VAL A 150 -4.87 -6.54 -17.04
CA VAL A 150 -4.67 -7.05 -15.68
C VAL A 150 -5.33 -6.09 -14.70
N LEU A 151 -6.35 -6.57 -13.99
CA LEU A 151 -7.00 -5.83 -12.92
C LEU A 151 -6.31 -6.12 -11.60
N LEU A 152 -5.57 -5.14 -11.09
CA LEU A 152 -5.04 -5.17 -9.73
C LEU A 152 -6.11 -4.68 -8.77
N VAL A 153 -6.37 -5.44 -7.71
CA VAL A 153 -7.32 -5.06 -6.67
C VAL A 153 -6.68 -5.18 -5.29
N ASN A 154 -7.05 -4.29 -4.42
CA ASN A 154 -6.56 -4.23 -3.04
C ASN A 154 -7.73 -4.02 -2.08
N GLY A 155 -7.66 -4.64 -0.93
CA GLY A 155 -8.54 -4.39 0.21
C GLY A 155 -7.77 -4.58 1.50
N GLU A 156 -7.88 -3.63 2.41
CA GLU A 156 -7.21 -3.67 3.70
C GLU A 156 -8.23 -3.41 4.82
N ILE A 157 -8.38 -4.36 5.75
CA ILE A 157 -9.10 -4.19 7.00
C ILE A 157 -8.11 -4.36 8.16
N LEU A 158 -7.36 -3.29 8.40
CA LEU A 158 -6.29 -3.27 9.39
C LEU A 158 -6.82 -2.93 10.79
N SER A 159 -8.03 -2.39 10.88
CA SER A 159 -8.71 -2.11 12.15
C SER A 159 -8.86 -3.35 13.02
N HIS A 160 -8.97 -4.53 12.43
CA HIS A 160 -9.03 -5.81 13.15
C HIS A 160 -7.71 -6.17 13.85
N ALA A 161 -6.58 -5.61 13.41
CA ALA A 161 -5.28 -5.82 14.03
C ALA A 161 -4.97 -4.83 15.17
N ILE A 162 -5.92 -3.98 15.56
CA ILE A 162 -5.76 -3.02 16.65
C ILE A 162 -6.20 -3.66 17.96
N LYS A 163 -5.28 -3.73 18.95
CA LYS A 163 -5.60 -4.09 20.32
C LYS A 163 -5.89 -2.83 21.12
N PHE A 164 -7.13 -2.62 21.55
CA PHE A 164 -7.55 -1.46 22.35
C PHE A 164 -7.33 -1.65 23.85
N LYS A 165 -7.52 -2.88 24.37
CA LYS A 165 -7.32 -3.17 25.78
C LYS A 165 -5.88 -3.60 26.02
N LEU A 166 -5.10 -2.73 26.64
CA LEU A 166 -3.70 -2.95 26.95
C LEU A 166 -3.50 -3.22 28.43
N ASP A 167 -2.50 -4.04 28.75
CA ASP A 167 -2.18 -4.40 30.11
C ASP A 167 -1.21 -3.39 30.78
N ASN A 168 -0.37 -2.74 29.98
CA ASN A 168 0.65 -1.82 30.49
C ASN A 168 1.29 -0.94 29.38
N LYS A 169 2.17 -0.02 29.78
CA LYS A 169 2.90 0.88 28.86
C LYS A 169 3.90 0.16 27.94
N GLU A 170 4.42 -0.99 28.33
CA GLU A 170 5.32 -1.77 27.47
C GLU A 170 4.55 -2.35 26.29
N GLU A 171 3.34 -2.85 26.53
CA GLU A 171 2.46 -3.31 25.48
C GLU A 171 2.04 -2.14 24.56
N LEU A 172 1.75 -0.96 25.12
CA LEU A 172 1.49 0.23 24.33
C LEU A 172 2.64 0.53 23.36
N ALA A 173 3.88 0.48 23.82
CA ALA A 173 5.04 0.75 22.96
C ALA A 173 5.11 -0.19 21.75
N LYS A 174 4.78 -1.47 21.93
CA LYS A 174 4.73 -2.47 20.85
C LYS A 174 3.55 -2.24 19.88
N ARG A 175 2.44 -1.68 20.37
CA ARG A 175 1.17 -1.51 19.63
C ARG A 175 0.95 -0.11 19.08
N LEU A 176 1.78 0.85 19.45
CA LEU A 176 1.55 2.28 19.21
C LEU A 176 1.30 2.59 17.72
N ALA A 177 2.07 1.97 16.82
CA ALA A 177 1.89 2.17 15.38
C ALA A 177 0.55 1.66 14.85
N ALA A 178 -0.08 0.68 15.51
CA ALA A 178 -1.40 0.17 15.13
C ALA A 178 -2.50 1.24 15.22
N TYR A 179 -2.35 2.23 16.09
CA TYR A 179 -3.35 3.30 16.25
C TYR A 179 -3.37 4.31 15.09
N SER A 180 -2.42 4.20 14.17
CA SER A 180 -2.45 4.94 12.90
C SER A 180 -3.21 4.21 11.80
N LEU A 181 -3.53 2.92 11.95
CA LEU A 181 -4.12 2.07 10.92
C LEU A 181 -5.54 2.50 10.54
N GLY A 182 -5.88 2.32 9.27
CA GLY A 182 -7.20 2.52 8.70
C GLY A 182 -7.52 1.47 7.65
N ASP A 183 -8.78 1.44 7.20
CA ASP A 183 -9.30 0.48 6.24
C ASP A 183 -9.60 1.17 4.90
N ALA A 184 -9.29 0.50 3.80
CA ALA A 184 -9.54 1.01 2.45
C ALA A 184 -9.52 -0.10 1.40
N GLY A 185 -10.08 0.19 0.22
CA GLY A 185 -9.91 -0.58 -0.99
C GLY A 185 -9.30 0.27 -2.10
N ALA A 186 -8.64 -0.34 -3.05
CA ALA A 186 -8.16 0.30 -4.27
C ALA A 186 -8.15 -0.68 -5.44
N ALA A 187 -8.20 -0.17 -6.66
CA ALA A 187 -8.05 -0.95 -7.86
C ALA A 187 -7.30 -0.17 -8.93
N ALA A 188 -6.59 -0.88 -9.81
CA ALA A 188 -5.93 -0.30 -10.98
C ALA A 188 -6.03 -1.27 -12.16
N LEU A 189 -6.27 -0.74 -13.36
CA LEU A 189 -6.22 -1.47 -14.61
C LEU A 189 -4.88 -1.24 -15.27
N ILE A 190 -4.18 -2.33 -15.60
CA ILE A 190 -2.89 -2.30 -16.27
C ILE A 190 -3.06 -2.90 -17.67
N GLU A 191 -2.63 -2.13 -18.68
CA GLU A 191 -2.72 -2.50 -20.09
C GLU A 191 -1.38 -2.23 -20.79
N PRO A 192 -1.14 -2.76 -22.01
CA PRO A 192 0.00 -2.37 -22.82
C PRO A 192 0.02 -0.85 -23.03
N ALA A 193 1.19 -0.24 -22.93
CA ALA A 193 1.36 1.17 -23.24
C ALA A 193 1.01 1.42 -24.72
N ARG A 194 0.26 2.49 -24.98
CA ARG A 194 -0.18 2.87 -26.34
C ARG A 194 0.62 4.02 -26.92
N ASP A 195 1.26 4.79 -26.06
CA ASP A 195 2.05 5.96 -26.36
C ASP A 195 3.26 6.04 -25.41
N GLU A 196 3.83 7.22 -25.25
CA GLU A 196 4.96 7.46 -24.36
C GLU A 196 4.57 7.48 -22.87
N SER A 197 3.29 7.28 -22.51
CA SER A 197 2.85 7.19 -21.12
C SER A 197 2.89 5.76 -20.61
N GLY A 198 3.50 5.54 -19.44
CA GLY A 198 3.54 4.20 -18.85
C GLY A 198 4.68 3.97 -17.86
N ILE A 199 4.98 2.70 -17.60
CA ILE A 199 5.99 2.27 -16.64
C ILE A 199 7.35 2.19 -17.31
N TYR A 200 8.24 3.12 -16.99
CA TYR A 200 9.59 3.20 -17.56
C TYR A 200 10.61 2.37 -16.81
N SER A 201 10.50 2.29 -15.50
CA SER A 201 11.42 1.53 -14.66
C SER A 201 10.72 0.97 -13.43
N GLN A 202 11.15 -0.21 -13.01
CA GLN A 202 10.68 -0.86 -11.79
C GLN A 202 11.87 -1.52 -11.09
N LYS A 203 12.08 -1.19 -9.80
CA LYS A 203 13.12 -1.79 -8.98
C LYS A 203 12.55 -2.28 -7.66
N MET A 204 13.07 -3.39 -7.18
CA MET A 204 12.71 -3.95 -5.88
C MET A 204 13.96 -4.40 -5.15
N ILE A 205 13.99 -4.20 -3.83
CA ILE A 205 15.02 -4.71 -2.93
C ILE A 205 14.36 -5.18 -1.64
N SER A 206 14.85 -6.25 -1.06
CA SER A 206 14.34 -6.81 0.20
C SER A 206 15.46 -6.97 1.22
N PHE A 207 15.15 -6.68 2.47
CA PHE A 207 16.05 -6.81 3.63
C PHE A 207 15.43 -7.82 4.61
N GLY A 208 15.42 -9.10 4.23
CA GLY A 208 14.74 -10.17 4.93
C GLY A 208 15.18 -10.36 6.40
N GLN A 209 16.39 -9.92 6.78
CA GLN A 209 16.86 -9.95 8.16
C GLN A 209 16.02 -9.09 9.13
N TYR A 210 15.22 -8.16 8.62
CA TYR A 210 14.37 -7.25 9.40
C TYR A 210 12.88 -7.65 9.40
N TRP A 211 12.56 -8.89 9.02
CA TRP A 211 11.19 -9.39 8.87
C TRP A 211 10.31 -9.19 10.12
N ASN A 212 10.91 -9.19 11.30
CA ASN A 212 10.23 -9.14 12.60
C ASN A 212 10.05 -7.72 13.19
N LEU A 213 10.36 -6.68 12.41
CA LEU A 213 10.22 -5.30 12.88
C LEU A 213 8.77 -4.81 12.85
N CYS A 214 7.94 -5.32 11.91
CA CYS A 214 6.51 -5.02 11.82
C CYS A 214 5.76 -6.28 11.43
N ILE A 215 4.97 -6.85 12.36
CA ILE A 215 4.35 -8.17 12.19
C ILE A 215 2.92 -8.21 12.74
N ILE A 216 2.14 -9.14 12.23
CA ILE A 216 0.97 -9.73 12.90
C ILE A 216 1.32 -11.21 13.07
N PRO A 217 1.70 -11.65 14.29
CA PRO A 217 2.33 -12.95 14.48
C PRO A 217 1.38 -14.14 14.29
N GLY A 218 0.08 -13.95 14.48
CA GLY A 218 -0.93 -15.01 14.46
C GLY A 218 -1.52 -15.31 13.11
N GLY A 219 -2.23 -16.42 12.99
CA GLY A 219 -2.95 -16.86 11.80
C GLY A 219 -2.12 -17.64 10.79
N GLY A 220 -0.79 -17.69 10.94
CA GLY A 220 0.10 -18.52 10.13
C GLY A 220 0.60 -19.75 10.89
N SER A 221 1.50 -20.54 10.28
CA SER A 221 2.04 -21.77 10.86
C SER A 221 2.84 -21.58 12.15
N MET A 222 3.36 -20.38 12.44
CA MET A 222 4.05 -20.08 13.70
C MET A 222 3.09 -20.03 14.89
N HIS A 223 1.88 -19.47 14.68
CA HIS A 223 0.87 -19.29 15.74
C HIS A 223 -0.53 -19.53 15.15
N PRO A 224 -0.88 -20.79 14.79
CA PRO A 224 -2.09 -21.07 14.01
C PRO A 224 -3.39 -20.81 14.78
N HIS A 225 -3.38 -20.93 16.11
CA HIS A 225 -4.60 -20.87 16.94
C HIS A 225 -4.51 -19.89 18.11
N ASP A 226 -3.48 -19.04 18.17
CA ASP A 226 -3.30 -18.07 19.24
C ASP A 226 -3.94 -16.72 18.89
N ALA A 227 -5.17 -16.49 19.34
CA ALA A 227 -5.90 -15.25 19.13
C ALA A 227 -5.18 -14.01 19.73
N SER A 228 -4.34 -14.18 20.75
CA SER A 228 -3.56 -13.07 21.32
C SER A 228 -2.48 -12.53 20.37
N LYS A 229 -2.14 -13.29 19.33
CA LYS A 229 -1.14 -12.98 18.32
C LYS A 229 -1.70 -12.33 17.05
N THR A 230 -3.00 -12.10 16.97
CA THR A 230 -3.64 -11.51 15.77
C THR A 230 -3.55 -9.99 15.71
N TYR A 231 -2.89 -9.36 16.67
CA TYR A 231 -2.71 -7.91 16.72
C TYR A 231 -1.36 -7.47 16.18
N PHE A 232 -1.35 -6.30 15.55
CA PHE A 232 -0.13 -5.70 14.99
C PHE A 232 0.90 -5.38 16.07
N GLU A 233 2.16 -5.71 15.81
CA GLU A 233 3.33 -5.36 16.61
C GLU A 233 4.35 -4.63 15.73
N GLY A 234 4.87 -3.50 16.22
CA GLY A 234 5.84 -2.71 15.47
C GLY A 234 6.97 -2.18 16.36
N LYS A 235 8.20 -2.38 15.88
CA LYS A 235 9.41 -1.75 16.43
C LYS A 235 9.72 -0.49 15.62
N THR A 236 8.92 0.54 15.83
CA THR A 236 8.87 1.74 14.96
C THR A 236 10.23 2.44 14.85
N SER A 237 11.00 2.53 15.95
CA SER A 237 12.31 3.19 15.94
C SER A 237 13.34 2.43 15.13
N GLU A 238 13.40 1.10 15.28
CA GLU A 238 14.29 0.23 14.51
C GLU A 238 13.93 0.26 13.01
N MET A 239 12.64 0.19 12.70
CA MET A 239 12.15 0.30 11.31
C MET A 239 12.55 1.64 10.68
N LEU A 240 12.40 2.75 11.41
CA LEU A 240 12.79 4.07 10.92
C LEU A 240 14.31 4.15 10.64
N GLN A 241 15.13 3.54 11.48
CA GLN A 241 16.58 3.48 11.30
C GLN A 241 16.93 2.74 9.99
N VAL A 242 16.37 1.53 9.79
CA VAL A 242 16.57 0.76 8.56
C VAL A 242 16.13 1.54 7.32
N PHE A 243 15.00 2.26 7.41
CA PHE A 243 14.51 3.10 6.32
C PHE A 243 15.48 4.25 6.00
N ILE A 244 16.00 4.96 7.02
CA ILE A 244 16.95 6.07 6.84
C ILE A 244 18.24 5.59 6.16
N GLU A 245 18.77 4.44 6.56
CA GLU A 245 19.99 3.85 6.01
C GLU A 245 19.86 3.44 4.53
N ASN A 246 18.64 3.15 4.07
CA ASN A 246 18.39 2.61 2.74
C ASN A 246 17.59 3.53 1.81
N LYS A 247 17.19 4.72 2.29
CA LYS A 247 16.44 5.69 1.47
C LYS A 247 17.23 6.12 0.23
N GLY A 248 16.52 6.36 -0.86
CA GLY A 248 17.12 6.86 -2.12
C GLY A 248 17.67 5.77 -3.04
N ARG A 249 18.18 4.66 -2.51
CA ARG A 249 18.87 3.62 -3.31
C ARG A 249 18.07 3.06 -4.50
N ILE A 250 16.74 2.93 -4.34
CA ILE A 250 15.87 2.45 -5.42
C ILE A 250 15.52 3.58 -6.37
N ALA A 251 15.22 4.76 -5.84
CA ALA A 251 14.84 5.92 -6.65
C ALA A 251 15.94 6.30 -7.64
N GLU A 252 17.19 6.38 -7.18
CA GLU A 252 18.34 6.66 -8.04
C GLU A 252 18.46 5.67 -9.19
N LYS A 253 18.36 4.37 -8.91
CA LYS A 253 18.41 3.32 -9.95
C LYS A 253 17.24 3.38 -10.92
N CYS A 254 16.04 3.72 -10.46
CA CYS A 254 14.89 3.89 -11.33
C CYS A 254 15.05 5.08 -12.28
N LEU A 255 15.54 6.21 -11.76
CA LEU A 255 15.80 7.41 -12.54
C LEU A 255 16.89 7.18 -13.59
N GLU A 256 17.99 6.54 -13.18
CA GLU A 256 19.09 6.18 -14.10
C GLU A 256 18.59 5.29 -15.25
N GLU A 257 17.79 4.25 -14.95
CA GLU A 257 17.25 3.35 -15.97
C GLU A 257 16.23 4.04 -16.89
N ALA A 258 15.42 4.95 -16.36
CA ALA A 258 14.47 5.75 -17.13
C ALA A 258 15.14 6.85 -17.96
N GLY A 259 16.40 7.17 -17.69
CA GLY A 259 17.11 8.31 -18.28
C GLY A 259 16.61 9.66 -17.77
N TRP A 260 15.99 9.69 -16.58
CA TRP A 260 15.42 10.87 -15.95
C TRP A 260 16.25 11.39 -14.80
N SER A 261 16.13 12.68 -14.54
CA SER A 261 16.61 13.33 -13.33
C SER A 261 15.50 13.48 -12.30
N LEU A 262 15.85 13.76 -11.06
CA LEU A 262 14.87 14.05 -10.01
C LEU A 262 14.01 15.30 -10.33
N GLY A 263 14.55 16.21 -11.15
CA GLY A 263 13.84 17.40 -11.63
C GLY A 263 12.68 17.10 -12.57
N ASP A 264 12.74 15.98 -13.30
CA ASP A 264 11.73 15.56 -14.26
C ASP A 264 10.50 14.89 -13.59
N ILE A 265 10.56 14.68 -12.25
CA ILE A 265 9.46 14.08 -11.49
C ILE A 265 8.57 15.17 -10.89
N ASP A 266 7.33 15.22 -11.29
CA ASP A 266 6.35 16.18 -10.75
C ASP A 266 5.74 15.72 -9.42
N HIS A 267 5.45 14.42 -9.27
CA HIS A 267 4.69 13.87 -8.16
C HIS A 267 5.32 12.61 -7.57
N PHE A 268 5.26 12.50 -6.25
CA PHE A 268 5.74 11.34 -5.51
C PHE A 268 4.58 10.70 -4.74
N PHE A 269 4.35 9.43 -4.99
CA PHE A 269 3.38 8.60 -4.28
C PHE A 269 4.15 7.52 -3.51
N MET A 270 4.05 7.55 -2.19
CA MET A 270 4.75 6.57 -1.36
C MET A 270 3.82 5.99 -0.30
N HIS A 271 4.17 4.83 0.24
CA HIS A 271 3.45 4.25 1.35
C HIS A 271 3.45 5.18 2.57
N HIS A 272 2.27 5.32 3.19
CA HIS A 272 1.99 6.27 4.27
C HIS A 272 2.18 5.62 5.64
N VAL A 273 3.29 5.91 6.31
CA VAL A 273 3.56 5.44 7.68
C VAL A 273 3.37 6.57 8.70
N SER A 274 3.92 7.75 8.40
CA SER A 274 3.75 8.96 9.22
C SER A 274 4.13 10.21 8.42
N LYS A 275 3.66 11.37 8.87
CA LYS A 275 4.08 12.67 8.30
C LYS A 275 5.60 12.85 8.33
N LYS A 276 6.26 12.44 9.41
CA LYS A 276 7.72 12.52 9.57
C LYS A 276 8.47 11.73 8.49
N THR A 277 7.91 10.62 8.02
CA THR A 277 8.51 9.81 6.95
C THR A 277 8.63 10.60 5.65
N PHE A 278 7.60 11.38 5.28
CA PHE A 278 7.65 12.26 4.10
C PHE A 278 8.73 13.33 4.23
N GLU A 279 8.86 13.94 5.40
CA GLU A 279 9.87 14.96 5.68
C GLU A 279 11.29 14.39 5.55
N ILE A 280 11.51 13.17 6.03
CA ILE A 280 12.81 12.47 5.93
C ILE A 280 13.12 12.13 4.46
N VAL A 281 12.16 11.63 3.69
CA VAL A 281 12.36 11.31 2.26
C VAL A 281 12.60 12.57 1.47
N ALA A 282 11.77 13.58 1.61
CA ALA A 282 11.89 14.86 0.92
C ALA A 282 13.24 15.54 1.21
N GLY A 283 13.63 15.61 2.49
CA GLY A 283 14.94 16.14 2.89
C GLY A 283 16.13 15.33 2.35
N GLY A 284 15.99 14.00 2.30
CA GLY A 284 17.02 13.12 1.74
C GLY A 284 17.19 13.24 0.23
N LEU A 285 16.13 13.59 -0.48
CA LEU A 285 16.11 13.80 -1.93
C LEU A 285 16.34 15.27 -2.31
N GLY A 286 16.37 16.20 -1.35
CA GLY A 286 16.51 17.63 -1.62
C GLY A 286 15.28 18.26 -2.32
N ILE A 287 14.09 17.71 -2.09
CA ILE A 287 12.84 18.18 -2.70
C ILE A 287 11.83 18.65 -1.67
N THR A 288 10.84 19.43 -2.10
CA THR A 288 9.76 19.91 -1.22
C THR A 288 8.72 18.82 -0.95
N THR A 289 8.20 18.79 0.27
CA THR A 289 7.08 17.90 0.64
C THR A 289 5.79 18.18 -0.16
N ALA A 290 5.66 19.34 -0.77
CA ALA A 290 4.51 19.69 -1.61
C ALA A 290 4.38 18.82 -2.87
N ARG A 291 5.44 18.13 -3.29
CA ARG A 291 5.44 17.16 -4.41
C ARG A 291 4.97 15.76 -3.99
N PHE A 292 4.71 15.53 -2.69
CA PHE A 292 4.23 14.25 -2.17
C PHE A 292 2.72 14.28 -1.97
N TYR A 293 2.04 13.35 -2.61
CA TYR A 293 0.63 13.08 -2.36
C TYR A 293 0.48 12.06 -1.24
N ASN A 294 -0.36 12.38 -0.28
CA ASN A 294 -0.63 11.48 0.82
C ASN A 294 -2.05 11.65 1.36
N VAL A 295 -2.59 10.57 1.87
CA VAL A 295 -3.94 10.50 2.46
C VAL A 295 -3.90 10.13 3.94
N ILE A 296 -2.71 10.16 4.55
CA ILE A 296 -2.51 9.68 5.93
C ILE A 296 -3.35 10.47 6.94
N GLN A 297 -3.59 11.75 6.68
CA GLN A 297 -4.29 12.64 7.58
C GLN A 297 -5.74 12.19 7.80
N ASP A 298 -6.42 11.73 6.73
CA ASP A 298 -7.85 11.44 6.69
C ASP A 298 -8.16 9.94 6.50
N ARG A 299 -7.15 9.12 6.18
CA ARG A 299 -7.32 7.68 5.98
C ARG A 299 -6.48 6.85 6.94
N GLY A 300 -5.49 7.46 7.61
CA GLY A 300 -4.51 6.74 8.40
C GLY A 300 -3.57 5.92 7.51
N ASN A 301 -2.87 4.97 8.13
CA ASN A 301 -2.04 4.01 7.42
C ASN A 301 -2.93 2.88 6.86
N ILE A 302 -3.17 2.88 5.56
CA ILE A 302 -3.98 1.90 4.84
C ILE A 302 -3.10 0.88 4.08
N ALA A 303 -1.91 0.58 4.59
CA ALA A 303 -0.96 -0.40 4.09
C ALA A 303 -0.78 -0.35 2.56
N ALA A 304 -1.02 -1.48 1.85
CA ALA A 304 -0.81 -1.59 0.42
C ALA A 304 -1.77 -0.73 -0.41
N ALA A 305 -2.91 -0.31 0.14
CA ALA A 305 -3.84 0.62 -0.50
C ALA A 305 -3.29 2.06 -0.59
N SER A 306 -2.25 2.43 0.18
CA SER A 306 -1.76 3.81 0.31
C SER A 306 -1.39 4.45 -1.03
N ILE A 307 -0.65 3.74 -1.86
CA ILE A 307 -0.19 4.25 -3.16
C ILE A 307 -1.35 4.35 -4.16
N PRO A 308 -2.09 3.27 -4.47
CA PRO A 308 -3.15 3.34 -5.46
C PRO A 308 -4.33 4.22 -5.05
N TYR A 309 -4.53 4.46 -3.76
CA TYR A 309 -5.56 5.37 -3.26
C TYR A 309 -5.14 6.85 -3.39
N ALA A 310 -3.84 7.15 -3.33
CA ALA A 310 -3.32 8.50 -3.42
C ALA A 310 -3.13 9.01 -4.86
N VAL A 311 -3.02 8.11 -5.85
CA VAL A 311 -2.97 8.41 -7.28
C VAL A 311 -4.36 8.73 -7.81
#